data_429c93fc0df5a86b5d80c5392d9157f0
#
_entry.id   429c93fc0df5a86b5d80c5392d9157f0
#
_cell.length_a   1.000
_cell.length_b   1.000
_cell.length_c   1.000
_cell.angle_alpha   90.00
_cell.angle_beta   90.00
_cell.angle_gamma   90.00
#
_symmetry.space_group_name_H-M   'P 1'
#
loop_
_entity.id
_entity.type
_entity.pdbx_description
1 polymer ?
#
loop_
_entity_poly.entity_id
_entity_poly.type
_entity_poly.pdbx_seq_one_letter_code
_entity_poly.pdbx_strand_id
1 'polypeptide(L)'
;MKKIIYNILLFASILCLQSCEKDDIMYYEGGSAAHFLSTTQNHSFLLTLQQTDTIMTIPVYLVGNPVGQDLNLSYEVINEEETGYTTTATADQYEFVEAKIPAGEQQGWIKVRVKNPHMLNSGTPTLYLSLKLKDNDEIKAGGWLDYLKIKLTWSSDVVKPYSWNSMRYFICSTYSSNVYRGYIAATELLEMYYSLTPAPDGSYWTQNQCWVLGQKFGNWVRQWNKDHAPEVYRHDDGDKAGLPIEPLY
;
A
#
# COMPACT_ATOMS: atom_id res chain seq x y z
N MET A 1 -15.48 -17.78 -73.59
CA MET A 1 -14.58 -17.97 -72.43
C MET A 1 -14.54 -16.74 -71.50
N LYS A 2 -14.36 -15.51 -71.94
CA LYS A 2 -14.31 -14.34 -71.06
C LYS A 2 -15.57 -14.11 -70.19
N LYS A 3 -16.77 -14.36 -70.73
CA LYS A 3 -18.04 -14.17 -69.96
C LYS A 3 -18.25 -15.21 -68.85
N ILE A 4 -17.71 -16.44 -69.02
CA ILE A 4 -17.78 -17.49 -68.00
C ILE A 4 -16.89 -17.17 -66.83
N ILE A 5 -15.67 -16.61 -67.09
CA ILE A 5 -14.73 -16.20 -66.06
C ILE A 5 -15.30 -15.03 -65.21
N TYR A 6 -15.96 -14.08 -65.85
CA TYR A 6 -16.63 -12.96 -65.12
C TYR A 6 -17.74 -13.43 -64.20
N ASN A 7 -18.55 -14.42 -64.65
CA ASN A 7 -19.64 -14.96 -63.80
C ASN A 7 -19.10 -15.79 -62.62
N ILE A 8 -17.99 -16.49 -62.79
CA ILE A 8 -17.32 -17.25 -61.71
C ILE A 8 -16.69 -16.28 -60.69
N LEU A 9 -16.06 -15.21 -61.13
CA LEU A 9 -15.49 -14.17 -60.26
C LEU A 9 -16.59 -13.42 -59.47
N LEU A 10 -17.74 -13.14 -60.12
CA LEU A 10 -18.89 -12.48 -59.45
C LEU A 10 -19.53 -13.41 -58.43
N PHE A 11 -19.61 -14.70 -58.67
CA PHE A 11 -20.18 -15.69 -57.74
C PHE A 11 -19.22 -15.94 -56.56
N ALA A 12 -17.91 -15.93 -56.77
CA ALA A 12 -16.91 -16.06 -55.73
C ALA A 12 -16.89 -14.83 -54.78
N SER A 13 -17.13 -13.62 -55.32
CA SER A 13 -17.21 -12.39 -54.48
C SER A 13 -18.45 -12.33 -53.58
N ILE A 14 -19.55 -12.98 -53.99
CA ILE A 14 -20.78 -13.03 -53.15
C ILE A 14 -20.65 -14.03 -52.01
N LEU A 15 -19.87 -15.12 -52.19
CA LEU A 15 -19.60 -16.09 -51.15
C LEU A 15 -18.67 -15.58 -50.03
N CYS A 16 -17.88 -14.55 -50.28
CA CYS A 16 -17.01 -13.92 -49.25
C CYS A 16 -17.76 -12.96 -48.34
N LEU A 17 -19.00 -12.59 -48.63
CA LEU A 17 -19.77 -11.64 -47.83
C LEU A 17 -20.60 -12.31 -46.72
N GLN A 18 -20.65 -13.65 -46.65
CA GLN A 18 -21.38 -14.36 -45.59
C GLN A 18 -20.51 -14.83 -44.42
N SER A 19 -19.23 -14.44 -44.35
CA SER A 19 -18.34 -14.84 -43.25
C SER A 19 -18.21 -13.79 -42.15
N CYS A 20 -19.30 -13.15 -41.77
CA CYS A 20 -19.42 -12.46 -40.50
C CYS A 20 -20.69 -12.95 -39.81
N GLU A 21 -20.74 -14.21 -39.43
CA GLU A 21 -21.51 -14.53 -38.23
C GLU A 21 -20.88 -13.69 -37.10
N LYS A 22 -21.61 -12.69 -36.59
CA LYS A 22 -21.34 -12.14 -35.29
C LYS A 22 -21.43 -13.31 -34.34
N ASP A 23 -20.29 -13.81 -33.86
CA ASP A 23 -20.28 -14.62 -32.66
C ASP A 23 -21.11 -13.86 -31.65
N ASP A 24 -22.20 -14.45 -31.19
CA ASP A 24 -22.97 -13.93 -30.07
C ASP A 24 -21.97 -13.67 -28.95
N ILE A 25 -21.97 -12.44 -28.43
CA ILE A 25 -21.15 -12.10 -27.27
C ILE A 25 -21.55 -13.14 -26.22
N MET A 26 -20.63 -14.07 -25.92
CA MET A 26 -20.84 -15.02 -24.84
C MET A 26 -21.04 -14.21 -23.57
N TYR A 27 -22.29 -14.07 -23.15
CA TYR A 27 -22.57 -13.55 -21.82
C TYR A 27 -22.04 -14.58 -20.82
N TYR A 28 -21.22 -14.13 -19.90
CA TYR A 28 -20.78 -14.95 -18.79
C TYR A 28 -22.02 -15.38 -17.98
N GLU A 29 -22.45 -16.62 -18.13
CA GLU A 29 -23.56 -17.21 -17.39
C GLU A 29 -23.13 -17.78 -16.02
N GLY A 30 -21.85 -17.63 -15.66
CA GLY A 30 -21.32 -17.99 -14.37
C GLY A 30 -21.85 -17.05 -13.28
N GLY A 31 -22.07 -17.59 -12.08
CA GLY A 31 -22.44 -16.79 -10.91
C GLY A 31 -21.36 -15.75 -10.57
N SER A 32 -21.76 -14.70 -9.86
CA SER A 32 -20.83 -13.65 -9.41
C SER A 32 -19.70 -14.24 -8.57
N ALA A 33 -18.47 -13.87 -8.88
CA ALA A 33 -17.28 -14.24 -8.09
C ALA A 33 -16.44 -13.00 -7.77
N ALA A 34 -15.63 -13.07 -6.71
CA ALA A 34 -14.77 -11.98 -6.33
C ALA A 34 -13.35 -12.43 -5.99
N HIS A 35 -12.39 -11.55 -6.25
CA HIS A 35 -11.00 -11.72 -5.85
C HIS A 35 -10.39 -10.38 -5.43
N PHE A 36 -9.30 -10.41 -4.68
CA PHE A 36 -8.51 -9.21 -4.39
C PHE A 36 -7.78 -8.72 -5.64
N LEU A 37 -7.45 -7.42 -5.70
CA LEU A 37 -6.62 -6.85 -6.76
C LEU A 37 -5.11 -6.98 -6.48
N SER A 38 -4.74 -7.34 -5.25
CA SER A 38 -3.36 -7.55 -4.81
C SER A 38 -3.32 -8.65 -3.76
N THR A 39 -2.18 -9.30 -3.62
CA THR A 39 -1.91 -10.27 -2.56
C THR A 39 -1.31 -9.63 -1.30
N THR A 40 -0.92 -8.35 -1.38
CA THR A 40 -0.35 -7.61 -0.26
C THR A 40 -0.80 -6.16 -0.27
N GLN A 41 -0.93 -5.56 0.92
CA GLN A 41 -1.13 -4.12 1.10
C GLN A 41 -0.40 -3.66 2.35
N ASN A 42 0.31 -2.54 2.24
CA ASN A 42 1.13 -2.02 3.33
C ASN A 42 0.68 -0.61 3.74
N HIS A 43 0.81 -0.31 5.04
CA HIS A 43 0.64 1.04 5.57
C HIS A 43 1.76 1.34 6.59
N SER A 44 2.27 2.57 6.55
CA SER A 44 3.27 3.03 7.51
C SER A 44 2.73 4.24 8.28
N PHE A 45 2.75 4.15 9.61
CA PHE A 45 2.45 5.27 10.51
C PHE A 45 3.65 6.20 10.72
N LEU A 46 4.75 5.99 10.03
CA LEU A 46 6.00 6.74 10.26
C LEU A 46 5.84 8.25 10.04
N LEU A 47 4.98 8.65 9.06
CA LEU A 47 4.63 10.07 8.83
C LEU A 47 3.55 10.60 9.78
N THR A 48 2.82 9.73 10.45
CA THR A 48 1.66 10.06 11.27
C THR A 48 1.74 9.36 12.64
N LEU A 49 2.89 9.44 13.30
CA LEU A 49 3.15 8.75 14.57
C LEU A 49 2.12 9.08 15.67
N GLN A 50 1.56 10.28 15.66
CA GLN A 50 0.54 10.72 16.62
C GLN A 50 -0.88 10.25 16.26
N GLN A 51 -1.08 9.70 15.06
CA GLN A 51 -2.37 9.16 14.65
C GLN A 51 -2.62 7.84 15.35
N THR A 52 -3.80 7.68 15.97
CA THR A 52 -4.14 6.48 16.75
C THR A 52 -4.48 5.28 15.88
N ASP A 53 -5.09 5.52 14.73
CA ASP A 53 -5.54 4.49 13.80
C ASP A 53 -5.68 5.04 12.38
N THR A 54 -5.84 4.13 11.42
CA THR A 54 -6.17 4.46 10.03
C THR A 54 -7.08 3.40 9.42
N ILE A 55 -7.78 3.72 8.33
CA ILE A 55 -8.57 2.76 7.57
C ILE A 55 -7.78 2.31 6.34
N MET A 56 -7.42 1.03 6.30
CA MET A 56 -6.91 0.39 5.09
C MET A 56 -8.10 -0.06 4.25
N THR A 57 -8.18 0.43 3.01
CA THR A 57 -9.22 0.04 2.05
C THR A 57 -8.64 -0.97 1.08
N ILE A 58 -9.13 -2.20 1.15
CA ILE A 58 -8.66 -3.33 0.35
C ILE A 58 -9.57 -3.46 -0.86
N PRO A 59 -9.09 -3.20 -2.08
CA PRO A 59 -9.92 -3.31 -3.26
C PRO A 59 -10.22 -4.76 -3.61
N VAL A 60 -11.49 -5.02 -3.97
CA VAL A 60 -12.00 -6.33 -4.44
C VAL A 60 -12.64 -6.13 -5.79
N TYR A 61 -12.41 -7.04 -6.71
CA TYR A 61 -12.95 -7.02 -8.06
C TYR A 61 -14.04 -8.11 -8.24
N LEU A 62 -15.14 -7.70 -8.86
CA LEU A 62 -16.25 -8.58 -9.23
C LEU A 62 -16.00 -9.21 -10.60
N VAL A 63 -15.96 -10.53 -10.66
CA VAL A 63 -15.98 -11.30 -11.90
C VAL A 63 -17.42 -11.62 -12.24
N GLY A 64 -17.87 -11.17 -13.39
CA GLY A 64 -19.26 -11.28 -13.84
C GLY A 64 -19.88 -9.90 -14.06
N ASN A 65 -21.18 -9.87 -14.26
CA ASN A 65 -21.91 -8.63 -14.47
C ASN A 65 -22.23 -7.96 -13.13
N PRO A 66 -22.10 -6.62 -13.03
CA PRO A 66 -22.61 -5.88 -11.89
C PRO A 66 -24.09 -6.15 -11.65
N VAL A 67 -24.47 -6.27 -10.40
CA VAL A 67 -25.87 -6.50 -9.99
C VAL A 67 -26.49 -5.23 -9.42
N GLY A 68 -27.83 -5.14 -9.47
CA GLY A 68 -28.57 -3.95 -9.05
C GLY A 68 -28.70 -3.76 -7.53
N GLN A 69 -27.95 -4.54 -6.73
CA GLN A 69 -27.93 -4.45 -5.26
C GLN A 69 -26.50 -4.55 -4.73
N ASP A 70 -26.28 -4.06 -3.52
CA ASP A 70 -25.01 -4.26 -2.83
C ASP A 70 -24.76 -5.75 -2.61
N LEU A 71 -23.53 -6.24 -2.87
CA LEU A 71 -23.11 -7.61 -2.57
C LEU A 71 -22.20 -7.60 -1.34
N ASN A 72 -22.58 -8.31 -0.30
CA ASN A 72 -21.78 -8.46 0.89
C ASN A 72 -20.64 -9.45 0.66
N LEU A 73 -19.43 -9.09 1.08
CA LEU A 73 -18.24 -9.93 0.97
C LEU A 73 -18.06 -10.74 2.25
N SER A 74 -17.83 -12.05 2.11
CA SER A 74 -17.45 -12.94 3.20
C SER A 74 -15.96 -13.22 3.16
N TYR A 75 -15.32 -13.24 4.32
CA TYR A 75 -13.89 -13.48 4.48
C TYR A 75 -13.60 -14.12 5.83
N GLU A 76 -12.44 -14.72 5.93
CA GLU A 76 -11.90 -15.25 7.19
C GLU A 76 -10.48 -14.71 7.44
N VAL A 77 -10.11 -14.59 8.71
CA VAL A 77 -8.74 -14.30 9.13
C VAL A 77 -7.94 -15.59 9.10
N ILE A 78 -6.78 -15.57 8.46
CA ILE A 78 -5.83 -16.69 8.46
C ILE A 78 -5.03 -16.62 9.74
N ASN A 79 -5.37 -17.47 10.72
CA ASN A 79 -4.70 -17.51 12.03
C ASN A 79 -3.51 -18.50 12.08
N GLU A 80 -3.53 -19.54 11.25
CA GLU A 80 -2.43 -20.49 11.11
C GLU A 80 -1.55 -20.07 9.95
N GLU A 81 -0.22 -20.26 10.09
CA GLU A 81 0.70 -19.90 9.02
C GLU A 81 0.42 -20.73 7.77
N GLU A 82 0.07 -20.06 6.70
CA GLU A 82 -0.24 -20.66 5.41
C GLU A 82 0.63 -19.99 4.33
N THR A 83 1.66 -20.63 3.85
CA THR A 83 2.59 -20.23 2.77
C THR A 83 2.70 -18.70 2.52
N GLY A 84 3.34 -17.98 3.46
CA GLY A 84 3.57 -16.54 3.36
C GLY A 84 2.43 -15.66 3.90
N TYR A 85 1.32 -16.26 4.31
CA TYR A 85 0.21 -15.58 4.98
C TYR A 85 0.25 -15.89 6.47
N THR A 86 0.31 -14.85 7.29
CA THR A 86 0.35 -14.97 8.76
C THR A 86 -0.40 -13.79 9.38
N THR A 87 -1.01 -14.01 10.52
CA THR A 87 -1.63 -12.97 11.33
C THR A 87 -0.91 -12.90 12.67
N THR A 88 -0.36 -11.73 12.98
CA THR A 88 0.25 -11.44 14.29
C THR A 88 -0.58 -10.43 15.08
N ALA A 89 -1.47 -9.70 14.40
CA ALA A 89 -2.36 -8.75 15.03
C ALA A 89 -3.42 -9.46 15.87
N THR A 90 -3.63 -8.97 17.10
CA THR A 90 -4.70 -9.41 17.99
C THR A 90 -6.01 -8.68 17.69
N ALA A 91 -7.13 -9.24 18.09
CA ALA A 91 -8.46 -8.71 17.76
C ALA A 91 -8.72 -7.27 18.24
N ASP A 92 -7.98 -6.80 19.22
CA ASP A 92 -8.05 -5.42 19.73
C ASP A 92 -7.22 -4.42 18.90
N GLN A 93 -6.38 -4.90 17.96
CA GLN A 93 -5.48 -4.08 17.14
C GLN A 93 -6.06 -3.71 15.77
N TYR A 94 -7.18 -4.31 15.38
CA TYR A 94 -7.90 -3.99 14.15
C TYR A 94 -9.41 -4.13 14.32
N GLU A 95 -10.17 -3.54 13.40
CA GLU A 95 -11.64 -3.62 13.33
C GLU A 95 -12.09 -3.65 11.87
N PHE A 96 -12.96 -4.58 11.52
CA PHE A 96 -13.60 -4.57 10.21
C PHE A 96 -14.75 -3.55 10.19
N VAL A 97 -14.67 -2.58 9.28
CA VAL A 97 -15.62 -1.47 9.19
C VAL A 97 -16.71 -1.76 8.17
N GLU A 98 -16.34 -2.27 7.00
CA GLU A 98 -17.25 -2.52 5.88
C GLU A 98 -16.64 -3.53 4.90
N ALA A 99 -17.46 -4.38 4.30
CA ALA A 99 -17.01 -5.33 3.29
C ALA A 99 -18.12 -5.55 2.26
N LYS A 100 -18.04 -4.89 1.10
CA LYS A 100 -19.07 -4.98 0.05
C LYS A 100 -18.57 -4.57 -1.33
N ILE A 101 -19.35 -4.95 -2.33
CA ILE A 101 -19.34 -4.39 -3.68
C ILE A 101 -20.65 -3.62 -3.86
N PRO A 102 -20.61 -2.29 -4.12
CA PRO A 102 -21.84 -1.51 -4.28
C PRO A 102 -22.66 -1.91 -5.49
N ALA A 103 -23.95 -1.64 -5.45
CA ALA A 103 -24.88 -1.87 -6.55
C ALA A 103 -24.40 -1.20 -7.84
N GLY A 104 -24.39 -1.96 -8.94
CA GLY A 104 -23.97 -1.49 -10.26
C GLY A 104 -22.45 -1.32 -10.46
N GLU A 105 -21.65 -1.58 -9.44
CA GLU A 105 -20.18 -1.43 -9.48
C GLU A 105 -19.48 -2.76 -9.73
N GLN A 106 -18.32 -2.69 -10.39
CA GLN A 106 -17.46 -3.84 -10.64
C GLN A 106 -16.32 -3.94 -9.62
N GLN A 107 -16.17 -2.93 -8.77
CA GLN A 107 -15.20 -2.89 -7.68
C GLN A 107 -15.91 -2.58 -6.37
N GLY A 108 -15.44 -3.27 -5.34
CA GLY A 108 -15.82 -3.03 -3.97
C GLY A 108 -14.60 -3.02 -3.06
N TRP A 109 -14.81 -3.17 -1.79
CA TRP A 109 -13.75 -3.09 -0.79
C TRP A 109 -14.06 -3.90 0.46
N ILE A 110 -12.97 -4.24 1.15
CA ILE A 110 -13.00 -4.56 2.58
C ILE A 110 -12.24 -3.44 3.28
N LYS A 111 -12.90 -2.73 4.19
CA LYS A 111 -12.29 -1.66 5.00
C LYS A 111 -11.93 -2.20 6.37
N VAL A 112 -10.67 -2.05 6.73
CA VAL A 112 -10.14 -2.46 8.03
C VAL A 112 -9.53 -1.24 8.72
N ARG A 113 -10.05 -0.87 9.89
CA ARG A 113 -9.39 0.09 10.77
C ARG A 113 -8.26 -0.64 11.47
N VAL A 114 -7.04 -0.13 11.36
CA VAL A 114 -5.86 -0.68 12.02
C VAL A 114 -5.29 0.33 13.00
N LYS A 115 -4.94 -0.10 14.20
CA LYS A 115 -4.38 0.76 15.24
C LYS A 115 -2.88 0.92 15.08
N ASN A 116 -2.39 2.13 15.33
CA ASN A 116 -0.96 2.44 15.25
C ASN A 116 -0.17 1.63 16.30
N PRO A 117 0.76 0.76 15.90
CA PRO A 117 1.55 -0.06 16.82
C PRO A 117 2.33 0.77 17.86
N HIS A 118 2.78 1.96 17.50
CA HIS A 118 3.48 2.87 18.41
C HIS A 118 2.63 3.27 19.63
N MET A 119 1.32 3.46 19.41
CA MET A 119 0.38 3.86 20.46
C MET A 119 -0.06 2.70 21.35
N LEU A 120 0.18 1.45 20.92
CA LEU A 120 -0.28 0.27 21.66
C LEU A 120 0.69 -0.20 22.76
N ASN A 121 1.90 0.38 22.84
CA ASN A 121 2.99 -0.07 23.72
C ASN A 121 3.25 -1.60 23.64
N SER A 122 2.94 -2.19 22.49
CA SER A 122 2.96 -3.65 22.30
C SER A 122 4.37 -4.24 22.17
N GLY A 123 5.40 -3.40 22.07
CA GLY A 123 6.77 -3.83 21.79
C GLY A 123 6.98 -4.42 20.39
N THR A 124 5.91 -4.54 19.60
CA THR A 124 5.93 -5.08 18.24
C THR A 124 5.62 -3.95 17.26
N PRO A 125 6.62 -3.41 16.56
CA PRO A 125 6.43 -2.23 15.71
C PRO A 125 5.73 -2.53 14.39
N THR A 126 5.65 -3.80 13.97
CA THR A 126 5.03 -4.24 12.72
C THR A 126 4.02 -5.34 12.97
N LEU A 127 2.81 -5.16 12.45
CA LEU A 127 1.70 -6.08 12.59
C LEU A 127 1.23 -6.60 11.22
N TYR A 128 0.76 -7.84 11.23
CA TYR A 128 0.25 -8.53 10.05
C TYR A 128 -1.18 -9.02 10.29
N LEU A 129 -2.02 -8.88 9.26
CA LEU A 129 -3.36 -9.47 9.20
C LEU A 129 -3.55 -10.08 7.82
N SER A 130 -3.74 -11.38 7.76
CA SER A 130 -3.98 -12.08 6.51
C SER A 130 -5.44 -12.50 6.41
N LEU A 131 -6.05 -12.22 5.26
CA LEU A 131 -7.45 -12.50 4.97
C LEU A 131 -7.57 -13.45 3.78
N LYS A 132 -8.62 -14.26 3.80
CA LYS A 132 -9.04 -15.10 2.69
C LYS A 132 -10.51 -14.86 2.41
N LEU A 133 -10.84 -14.61 1.13
CA LEU A 133 -12.24 -14.52 0.69
C LEU A 133 -12.92 -15.87 0.83
N LYS A 134 -14.19 -15.85 1.18
CA LYS A 134 -15.06 -17.02 1.34
C LYS A 134 -16.31 -16.89 0.48
N ASP A 135 -16.83 -18.02 0.09
CA ASP A 135 -18.15 -18.12 -0.53
C ASP A 135 -19.23 -17.66 0.45
N ASN A 136 -20.27 -17.03 -0.10
CA ASN A 136 -21.54 -16.85 0.56
C ASN A 136 -22.69 -17.05 -0.44
N ASP A 137 -23.92 -16.78 -0.02
CA ASP A 137 -25.12 -16.99 -0.85
C ASP A 137 -25.20 -16.00 -2.03
N GLU A 138 -24.52 -14.85 -1.95
CA GLU A 138 -24.57 -13.77 -2.94
C GLU A 138 -23.41 -13.86 -3.94
N ILE A 139 -22.21 -14.29 -3.48
CA ILE A 139 -20.98 -14.23 -4.26
C ILE A 139 -20.01 -15.36 -3.89
N LYS A 140 -19.31 -15.89 -4.89
CA LYS A 140 -18.24 -16.89 -4.71
C LYS A 140 -16.89 -16.23 -4.57
N ALA A 141 -16.00 -16.83 -3.80
CA ALA A 141 -14.56 -16.51 -3.84
C ALA A 141 -13.97 -17.18 -5.09
N GLY A 142 -13.57 -16.39 -6.08
CA GLY A 142 -13.16 -16.94 -7.38
C GLY A 142 -12.71 -15.89 -8.37
N GLY A 143 -12.46 -16.34 -9.59
CA GLY A 143 -11.84 -15.55 -10.64
C GLY A 143 -10.37 -15.90 -10.74
N TRP A 144 -9.48 -15.16 -10.07
CA TRP A 144 -8.07 -15.50 -10.00
C TRP A 144 -7.72 -16.14 -8.66
N LEU A 145 -7.44 -17.45 -8.67
CA LEU A 145 -7.24 -18.23 -7.44
C LEU A 145 -6.06 -17.74 -6.59
N ASP A 146 -5.02 -17.21 -7.22
CA ASP A 146 -3.87 -16.64 -6.52
C ASP A 146 -4.21 -15.36 -5.73
N TYR A 147 -5.32 -14.72 -6.07
CA TYR A 147 -5.78 -13.47 -5.47
C TYR A 147 -6.97 -13.67 -4.49
N LEU A 148 -7.15 -14.88 -3.97
CA LEU A 148 -8.17 -15.14 -2.94
C LEU A 148 -7.67 -14.81 -1.53
N LYS A 149 -6.38 -14.53 -1.37
CA LYS A 149 -5.74 -14.19 -0.10
C LYS A 149 -5.00 -12.87 -0.21
N ILE A 150 -5.00 -12.11 0.87
CA ILE A 150 -4.23 -10.88 0.99
C ILE A 150 -3.58 -10.79 2.36
N LYS A 151 -2.35 -10.27 2.41
CA LYS A 151 -1.63 -9.94 3.63
C LYS A 151 -1.56 -8.43 3.78
N LEU A 152 -2.17 -7.93 4.83
CA LEU A 152 -2.03 -6.55 5.26
C LEU A 152 -0.83 -6.44 6.19
N THR A 153 -0.03 -5.41 6.00
CA THR A 153 1.08 -5.08 6.88
C THR A 153 0.96 -3.62 7.28
N TRP A 154 0.99 -3.33 8.56
CA TRP A 154 1.13 -1.95 9.01
C TRP A 154 2.17 -1.84 10.11
N SER A 155 2.87 -0.71 10.11
CA SER A 155 4.04 -0.55 10.95
C SER A 155 4.21 0.88 11.40
N SER A 156 4.74 1.04 12.61
CA SER A 156 5.37 2.26 13.11
C SER A 156 6.90 2.12 13.18
N ASP A 157 7.43 1.08 12.57
CA ASP A 157 8.86 0.77 12.60
C ASP A 157 9.68 1.79 11.82
N VAL A 158 10.83 2.11 12.36
CA VAL A 158 11.76 3.10 11.80
C VAL A 158 12.89 2.34 11.11
N VAL A 159 12.72 2.13 9.81
CA VAL A 159 13.76 1.55 8.98
C VAL A 159 14.67 2.64 8.45
N LYS A 160 15.99 2.44 8.54
CA LYS A 160 16.98 3.38 7.99
C LYS A 160 16.68 3.64 6.50
N PRO A 161 16.44 4.92 6.11
CA PRO A 161 16.05 5.23 4.75
C PRO A 161 17.17 4.94 3.75
N TYR A 162 16.81 4.64 2.51
CA TYR A 162 17.76 4.45 1.42
C TYR A 162 18.68 5.67 1.25
N SER A 163 18.12 6.87 1.41
CA SER A 163 18.82 8.13 1.23
C SER A 163 19.71 8.52 2.42
N TRP A 164 19.88 7.66 3.46
CA TRP A 164 20.70 8.02 4.62
C TRP A 164 22.12 8.46 4.26
N ASN A 165 22.71 7.88 3.22
CA ASN A 165 24.06 8.28 2.76
C ASN A 165 24.13 9.75 2.31
N SER A 166 23.03 10.32 1.84
CA SER A 166 22.87 11.76 1.57
C SER A 166 22.50 12.52 2.83
N MET A 167 21.54 12.04 3.60
CA MET A 167 21.01 12.70 4.80
C MET A 167 22.08 12.99 5.84
N ARG A 168 23.04 12.09 6.04
CA ARG A 168 24.13 12.24 7.02
C ARG A 168 24.98 13.49 6.85
N TYR A 169 25.01 14.09 5.68
CA TYR A 169 25.77 15.34 5.39
C TYR A 169 24.99 16.62 5.66
N PHE A 170 23.68 16.49 5.88
CA PHE A 170 22.81 17.65 6.04
C PHE A 170 22.01 17.62 7.35
N ILE A 171 21.74 16.46 7.91
CA ILE A 171 20.85 16.28 9.06
C ILE A 171 21.67 16.04 10.33
N CYS A 172 22.29 14.86 10.43
CA CYS A 172 23.11 14.44 11.55
C CYS A 172 24.12 13.38 11.04
N SER A 173 25.37 13.44 11.48
CA SER A 173 26.43 12.53 11.01
C SER A 173 26.17 11.06 11.38
N THR A 174 25.45 10.82 12.48
CA THR A 174 25.17 9.49 13.01
C THR A 174 23.68 9.17 12.89
N TYR A 175 23.36 7.99 12.40
CA TYR A 175 22.00 7.50 12.36
C TYR A 175 21.55 7.07 13.77
N SER A 176 20.30 7.36 14.07
CA SER A 176 19.49 6.65 15.04
C SER A 176 18.02 6.77 14.62
N SER A 177 17.17 5.92 15.15
CA SER A 177 15.74 5.97 14.87
C SER A 177 15.13 7.32 15.26
N ASN A 178 15.58 7.91 16.37
CA ASN A 178 15.15 9.25 16.78
C ASN A 178 15.63 10.37 15.84
N VAL A 179 16.85 10.30 15.30
CA VAL A 179 17.28 11.26 14.26
C VAL A 179 16.34 11.21 13.07
N TYR A 180 15.98 10.04 12.62
CA TYR A 180 15.10 9.89 11.48
C TYR A 180 13.66 10.30 11.80
N ARG A 181 13.12 9.95 12.98
CA ARG A 181 11.80 10.44 13.47
C ARG A 181 11.77 11.97 13.53
N GLY A 182 12.81 12.58 14.09
CA GLY A 182 12.94 14.04 14.15
C GLY A 182 13.00 14.68 12.77
N TYR A 183 13.72 14.07 11.81
CA TYR A 183 13.75 14.52 10.42
C TYR A 183 12.35 14.48 9.79
N ILE A 184 11.62 13.37 9.96
CA ILE A 184 10.25 13.22 9.46
C ILE A 184 9.34 14.27 10.09
N ALA A 185 9.41 14.44 11.41
CA ALA A 185 8.60 15.42 12.14
C ALA A 185 8.87 16.87 11.69
N ALA A 186 10.11 17.17 11.33
CA ALA A 186 10.53 18.51 10.90
C ALA A 186 10.18 18.81 9.44
N THR A 187 10.13 17.79 8.58
CA THR A 187 10.09 17.97 7.11
C THR A 187 8.89 17.34 6.43
N GLU A 188 8.22 16.39 7.10
CA GLU A 188 7.15 15.54 6.54
C GLU A 188 7.61 14.68 5.34
N LEU A 189 8.92 14.40 5.26
CA LEU A 189 9.55 13.64 4.18
C LEU A 189 10.19 12.36 4.72
N LEU A 190 10.11 11.26 3.94
CA LEU A 190 10.78 9.99 4.25
C LEU A 190 12.20 9.92 3.70
N GLU A 191 12.48 10.61 2.60
CA GLU A 191 13.74 10.52 1.88
C GLU A 191 14.35 11.91 1.65
N MET A 192 15.67 11.95 1.43
CA MET A 192 16.38 13.12 0.97
C MET A 192 17.26 12.73 -0.21
N TYR A 193 16.77 12.93 -1.41
CA TYR A 193 17.51 12.58 -2.61
C TYR A 193 18.58 13.64 -2.92
N TYR A 194 19.83 13.22 -2.91
CA TYR A 194 20.99 14.04 -3.29
C TYR A 194 21.90 13.21 -4.19
N SER A 195 22.96 13.80 -4.75
CA SER A 195 23.82 13.15 -5.76
C SER A 195 24.35 11.76 -5.38
N LEU A 196 24.53 11.45 -4.10
CA LEU A 196 24.97 10.13 -3.61
C LEU A 196 23.86 9.09 -3.60
N THR A 197 22.61 9.50 -3.45
CA THR A 197 21.42 8.65 -3.41
C THR A 197 20.28 9.35 -4.15
N PRO A 198 20.31 9.33 -5.50
CA PRO A 198 19.25 9.92 -6.31
C PRO A 198 17.93 9.17 -6.14
N ALA A 199 16.83 9.82 -6.52
CA ALA A 199 15.53 9.18 -6.63
C ALA A 199 15.54 8.05 -7.69
N PRO A 200 14.56 7.13 -7.68
CA PRO A 200 14.49 6.02 -8.63
C PRO A 200 14.49 6.44 -10.11
N ASP A 201 14.04 7.66 -10.42
CA ASP A 201 14.05 8.24 -11.77
C ASP A 201 15.39 8.95 -12.10
N GLY A 202 16.37 8.89 -11.20
CA GLY A 202 17.68 9.53 -11.34
C GLY A 202 17.71 11.01 -10.95
N SER A 203 16.59 11.61 -10.59
CA SER A 203 16.54 13.00 -10.14
C SER A 203 17.12 13.16 -8.72
N TYR A 204 17.62 14.36 -8.39
CA TYR A 204 18.08 14.69 -7.05
C TYR A 204 17.94 16.19 -6.76
N TRP A 205 17.92 16.52 -5.48
CA TRP A 205 17.78 17.90 -5.02
C TRP A 205 19.12 18.63 -5.02
N THR A 206 19.05 19.95 -5.15
CA THR A 206 20.21 20.81 -5.03
C THR A 206 20.73 20.81 -3.60
N GLN A 207 22.00 21.15 -3.43
CA GLN A 207 22.63 21.30 -2.12
C GLN A 207 21.85 22.29 -1.22
N ASN A 208 21.37 23.39 -1.80
CA ASN A 208 20.60 24.40 -1.05
C ASN A 208 19.27 23.84 -0.53
N GLN A 209 18.57 23.02 -1.33
CA GLN A 209 17.35 22.36 -0.86
C GLN A 209 17.63 21.40 0.29
N CYS A 210 18.70 20.61 0.21
CA CYS A 210 19.12 19.73 1.30
C CYS A 210 19.53 20.50 2.56
N TRP A 211 20.21 21.65 2.42
CA TRP A 211 20.54 22.55 3.55
C TRP A 211 19.30 23.09 4.26
N VAL A 212 18.28 23.50 3.49
CA VAL A 212 17.01 23.96 4.08
C VAL A 212 16.37 22.86 4.93
N LEU A 213 16.41 21.60 4.49
CA LEU A 213 15.90 20.47 5.28
C LEU A 213 16.75 20.24 6.54
N GLY A 214 18.08 20.37 6.44
CA GLY A 214 18.97 20.30 7.60
C GLY A 214 18.67 21.39 8.63
N GLN A 215 18.44 22.62 8.19
CA GLN A 215 18.04 23.73 9.06
C GLN A 215 16.66 23.49 9.72
N LYS A 216 15.68 22.97 8.97
CA LYS A 216 14.38 22.59 9.53
C LYS A 216 14.54 21.56 10.65
N PHE A 217 15.32 20.51 10.41
CA PHE A 217 15.59 19.49 11.41
C PHE A 217 16.30 20.10 12.65
N GLY A 218 17.35 20.90 12.48
CA GLY A 218 18.05 21.53 13.59
C GLY A 218 17.17 22.46 14.40
N ASN A 219 16.31 23.26 13.75
CA ASN A 219 15.34 24.11 14.42
C ASN A 219 14.33 23.27 15.22
N TRP A 220 13.85 22.16 14.64
CA TRP A 220 12.93 21.26 15.30
C TRP A 220 13.56 20.65 16.57
N VAL A 221 14.81 20.15 16.51
CA VAL A 221 15.51 19.59 17.68
C VAL A 221 15.69 20.66 18.77
N ARG A 222 16.10 21.89 18.39
CA ARG A 222 16.24 23.00 19.37
C ARG A 222 14.90 23.36 20.02
N GLN A 223 13.83 23.39 19.23
CA GLN A 223 12.48 23.66 19.78
C GLN A 223 12.04 22.53 20.71
N TRP A 224 12.22 21.26 20.31
CA TRP A 224 11.91 20.10 21.14
C TRP A 224 12.63 20.18 22.50
N ASN A 225 13.94 20.44 22.50
CA ASN A 225 14.74 20.56 23.71
C ASN A 225 14.25 21.71 24.62
N LYS A 226 13.78 22.81 24.03
CA LYS A 226 13.22 23.91 24.78
C LYS A 226 11.88 23.54 25.43
N ASP A 227 11.02 22.85 24.71
CA ASP A 227 9.67 22.52 25.15
C ASP A 227 9.67 21.39 26.20
N HIS A 228 10.70 20.54 26.22
CA HIS A 228 10.83 19.41 27.14
C HIS A 228 11.91 19.59 28.21
N ALA A 229 12.46 20.81 28.37
CA ALA A 229 13.48 21.05 29.38
C ALA A 229 13.08 20.55 30.78
N PRO A 230 13.98 19.90 31.55
CA PRO A 230 15.42 19.75 31.32
C PRO A 230 15.83 18.58 30.39
N GLU A 231 14.89 17.85 29.78
CA GLU A 231 15.18 16.76 28.86
C GLU A 231 15.77 17.30 27.55
N VAL A 232 16.65 16.53 26.92
CA VAL A 232 17.20 16.79 25.59
C VAL A 232 16.92 15.64 24.67
N TYR A 233 16.68 15.94 23.39
CA TYR A 233 16.43 14.94 22.36
C TYR A 233 17.66 14.09 22.12
N ARG A 234 17.55 12.76 22.30
CA ARG A 234 18.69 11.84 22.33
C ARG A 234 18.58 10.76 21.27
N HIS A 235 19.74 10.22 20.89
CA HIS A 235 19.78 8.98 20.15
C HIS A 235 19.19 7.85 21.00
N ASP A 236 18.24 7.11 20.42
CA ASP A 236 17.57 5.97 21.07
C ASP A 236 18.26 4.64 20.77
N ASP A 237 19.03 4.57 19.68
CA ASP A 237 19.73 3.38 19.22
C ASP A 237 21.07 3.73 18.55
N GLY A 238 21.78 2.70 18.07
CA GLY A 238 23.06 2.85 17.37
C GLY A 238 24.25 3.21 18.28
N ASP A 239 25.34 3.62 17.64
CA ASP A 239 26.63 3.86 18.31
C ASP A 239 26.60 5.00 19.32
N LYS A 240 25.64 5.92 19.19
CA LYS A 240 25.48 7.08 20.08
C LYS A 240 24.25 6.99 21.00
N ALA A 241 23.68 5.79 21.19
CA ALA A 241 22.52 5.63 22.05
C ALA A 241 22.69 6.33 23.41
N GLY A 242 21.68 7.11 23.82
CA GLY A 242 21.67 7.90 25.04
C GLY A 242 22.38 9.26 24.97
N LEU A 243 23.18 9.54 23.95
CA LEU A 243 23.82 10.86 23.76
C LEU A 243 22.84 11.86 23.12
N PRO A 244 22.99 13.17 23.40
CA PRO A 244 22.20 14.19 22.73
C PRO A 244 22.38 14.16 21.22
N ILE A 245 21.29 14.42 20.48
CA ILE A 245 21.36 14.59 19.03
C ILE A 245 21.90 15.96 18.72
N GLU A 246 22.99 16.02 17.95
CA GLU A 246 23.65 17.23 17.50
C GLU A 246 23.38 17.43 16.00
N PRO A 247 22.41 18.29 15.63
CA PRO A 247 22.16 18.64 14.22
C PRO A 247 23.38 19.35 13.61
N LEU A 248 23.57 19.18 12.31
CA LEU A 248 24.68 19.84 11.59
C LEU A 248 24.40 21.32 11.33
N TYR A 249 23.14 21.80 11.42
CA TYR A 249 22.73 23.19 11.13
C TYR A 249 21.74 23.74 12.15
#